data_91035fcfc8e3be2eb88b2acb7c1dbccc
#
_entry.id   91035fcfc8e3be2eb88b2acb7c1dbccc
#
_cell.length_a   1.000
_cell.length_b   1.000
_cell.length_c   1.000
_cell.angle_alpha   90.00
_cell.angle_beta   90.00
_cell.angle_gamma   90.00
#
_symmetry.space_group_name_H-M   'P 1'
#
loop_
_entity.id
_entity.type
_entity.pdbx_description
1 polymer ?
#
loop_
_entity_poly.entity_id
_entity_poly.type
_entity_poly.pdbx_seq_one_letter_code
_entity_poly.pdbx_strand_id
1 'polypeptide(L)'
;IIMDEAHENSYVSDITPKYDTKDVAAALAKRYGALFLMGTATPDFISYYKAKQGEFLLLELKERTGGGVLPRMLVTDMRKELAEGNRSAFGRALQAEIRRNLEKGEQTMLFLNRRGYATFVSCRSCGHVMKCPECDLTYTYHAKEHALACHYCGRRAPLPKVCPVCGSKYIRYFGTGTQKIEEEAGKLFPEARILRMDLDT
;
A
#
# COMPACT_ATOMS: atom_id res chain seq x y z
N ILE A 1 -3.59 29.20 12.70
CA ILE A 1 -4.12 27.86 12.51
C ILE A 1 -2.97 27.02 11.97
N ILE A 2 -2.73 25.85 12.59
CA ILE A 2 -1.71 24.91 12.14
C ILE A 2 -2.43 23.60 11.79
N MET A 3 -2.13 23.06 10.62
CA MET A 3 -2.61 21.77 10.13
C MET A 3 -1.40 20.88 9.86
N ASP A 4 -1.20 19.87 10.67
CA ASP A 4 -0.13 18.89 10.49
C ASP A 4 -0.64 17.72 9.63
N GLU A 5 0.28 17.05 8.92
CA GLU A 5 -0.04 15.98 7.94
C GLU A 5 -1.18 16.37 7.00
N ALA A 6 -1.10 17.58 6.42
CA ALA A 6 -2.17 18.20 5.62
C ALA A 6 -2.61 17.38 4.39
N HIS A 7 -1.89 16.30 4.05
CA HIS A 7 -2.26 15.36 2.98
C HIS A 7 -3.25 14.27 3.43
N GLU A 8 -3.53 14.16 4.73
CA GLU A 8 -4.41 13.10 5.26
C GLU A 8 -5.86 13.28 4.79
N ASN A 9 -6.45 12.18 4.34
CA ASN A 9 -7.84 12.15 3.86
C ASN A 9 -8.87 12.44 4.98
N SER A 10 -8.48 12.31 6.24
CA SER A 10 -9.32 12.63 7.40
C SER A 10 -9.76 14.09 7.46
N TYR A 11 -9.06 14.97 6.73
CA TYR A 11 -9.43 16.40 6.60
C TYR A 11 -10.52 16.66 5.56
N VAL A 12 -10.95 15.65 4.79
CA VAL A 12 -12.02 15.75 3.80
C VAL A 12 -13.24 15.00 4.31
N SER A 13 -14.37 15.69 4.42
CA SER A 13 -15.65 15.08 4.81
C SER A 13 -16.38 14.54 3.59
N ASP A 14 -16.63 13.23 3.58
CA ASP A 14 -17.50 12.58 2.58
C ASP A 14 -18.98 12.58 2.98
N ILE A 15 -19.28 12.94 4.23
CA ILE A 15 -20.63 13.02 4.79
C ILE A 15 -21.16 14.44 4.62
N THR A 16 -22.45 14.58 4.33
CA THR A 16 -23.11 15.88 4.18
C THR A 16 -23.18 16.63 5.53
N PRO A 17 -22.76 17.91 5.59
CA PRO A 17 -22.21 18.70 4.50
C PRO A 17 -20.77 18.29 4.13
N LYS A 18 -20.50 18.12 2.82
CA LYS A 18 -19.16 17.85 2.33
C LYS A 18 -18.29 19.10 2.39
N TYR A 19 -17.08 18.99 2.93
CA TYR A 19 -16.13 20.09 2.99
C TYR A 19 -14.70 19.58 3.01
N ASP A 20 -13.77 20.42 2.61
CA ASP A 20 -12.34 20.25 2.86
C ASP A 20 -11.93 21.17 4.02
N THR A 21 -11.35 20.59 5.06
CA THR A 21 -10.89 21.35 6.25
C THR A 21 -9.85 22.40 5.89
N LYS A 22 -9.06 22.22 4.83
CA LYS A 22 -8.10 23.22 4.35
C LYS A 22 -8.78 24.50 3.90
N ASP A 23 -9.87 24.37 3.13
CA ASP A 23 -10.63 25.53 2.64
C ASP A 23 -11.30 26.26 3.81
N VAL A 24 -11.87 25.51 4.76
CA VAL A 24 -12.45 26.07 5.98
C VAL A 24 -11.40 26.79 6.82
N ALA A 25 -10.23 26.17 7.03
CA ALA A 25 -9.14 26.76 7.81
C ALA A 25 -8.60 28.04 7.14
N ALA A 26 -8.44 28.02 5.82
CA ALA A 26 -8.02 29.21 5.05
C ALA A 26 -9.05 30.35 5.18
N ALA A 27 -10.34 30.05 5.06
CA ALA A 27 -11.40 31.03 5.23
C ALA A 27 -11.44 31.62 6.64
N LEU A 28 -11.29 30.80 7.67
CA LEU A 28 -11.21 31.24 9.07
C LEU A 28 -9.97 32.11 9.31
N ALA A 29 -8.81 31.69 8.82
CA ALA A 29 -7.58 32.47 8.94
C ALA A 29 -7.73 33.87 8.33
N LYS A 30 -8.31 33.93 7.11
CA LYS A 30 -8.60 35.20 6.45
C LYS A 30 -9.57 36.08 7.26
N ARG A 31 -10.63 35.47 7.81
CA ARG A 31 -11.66 36.17 8.59
C ARG A 31 -11.09 36.80 9.88
N TYR A 32 -10.18 36.10 10.54
CA TYR A 32 -9.61 36.54 11.83
C TYR A 32 -8.23 37.18 11.72
N GLY A 33 -7.73 37.40 10.50
CA GLY A 33 -6.37 37.95 10.31
C GLY A 33 -5.28 37.03 10.87
N ALA A 34 -5.53 35.73 10.91
CA ALA A 34 -4.61 34.76 11.48
C ALA A 34 -3.75 34.10 10.40
N LEU A 35 -2.57 33.62 10.80
CA LEU A 35 -1.71 32.82 9.94
C LEU A 35 -2.30 31.40 9.79
N PHE A 36 -2.27 30.86 8.57
CA PHE A 36 -2.57 29.45 8.28
C PHE A 36 -1.30 28.75 7.80
N LEU A 37 -0.86 27.73 8.54
CA LEU A 37 0.32 26.91 8.24
C LEU A 37 -0.09 25.46 8.01
N MET A 38 0.30 24.91 6.86
CA MET A 38 0.14 23.50 6.51
C MET A 38 1.50 22.80 6.54
N GLY A 39 1.64 21.77 7.35
CA GLY A 39 2.81 20.89 7.39
C GLY A 39 2.53 19.55 6.71
N THR A 40 3.43 19.10 5.84
CA THR A 40 3.32 17.77 5.21
C THR A 40 4.64 17.35 4.58
N ALA A 41 4.93 16.05 4.59
CA ALA A 41 6.05 15.50 3.83
C ALA A 41 5.69 15.24 2.35
N THR A 42 4.39 15.11 2.04
CA THR A 42 3.85 14.73 0.72
C THR A 42 2.64 15.59 0.38
N PRO A 43 2.83 16.84 -0.05
CA PRO A 43 1.71 17.73 -0.34
C PRO A 43 0.81 17.16 -1.44
N ASP A 44 -0.49 17.37 -1.31
CA ASP A 44 -1.43 17.05 -2.38
C ASP A 44 -1.24 17.99 -3.59
N PHE A 45 -1.67 17.53 -4.76
CA PHE A 45 -1.46 18.26 -6.02
C PHE A 45 -2.07 19.65 -6.03
N ILE A 46 -3.23 19.84 -5.43
CA ILE A 46 -3.96 21.11 -5.42
C ILE A 46 -3.21 22.12 -4.54
N SER A 47 -2.86 21.74 -3.32
CA SER A 47 -2.11 22.61 -2.40
C SER A 47 -0.74 22.97 -2.96
N TYR A 48 -0.03 22.01 -3.56
CA TYR A 48 1.26 22.26 -4.19
C TYR A 48 1.14 23.18 -5.40
N TYR A 49 0.13 22.97 -6.25
CA TYR A 49 -0.13 23.83 -7.40
C TYR A 49 -0.43 25.27 -6.97
N LYS A 50 -1.33 25.47 -5.99
CA LYS A 50 -1.63 26.78 -5.42
C LYS A 50 -0.38 27.48 -4.88
N ALA A 51 0.52 26.75 -4.22
CA ALA A 51 1.79 27.28 -3.75
C ALA A 51 2.71 27.70 -4.92
N LYS A 52 2.77 26.91 -6.01
CA LYS A 52 3.52 27.28 -7.22
C LYS A 52 2.94 28.48 -7.96
N GLN A 53 1.63 28.73 -7.85
CA GLN A 53 0.98 29.94 -8.40
C GLN A 53 1.12 31.17 -7.48
N GLY A 54 1.71 31.02 -6.30
CA GLY A 54 1.93 32.12 -5.36
C GLY A 54 0.73 32.43 -4.46
N GLU A 55 -0.32 31.57 -4.45
CA GLU A 55 -1.44 31.71 -3.52
C GLU A 55 -1.03 31.37 -2.08
N PHE A 56 -0.04 30.46 -1.92
CA PHE A 56 0.59 30.11 -0.65
C PHE A 56 2.10 30.34 -0.73
N LEU A 57 2.70 30.72 0.40
CA LEU A 57 4.14 30.73 0.54
C LEU A 57 4.63 29.29 0.73
N LEU A 58 5.44 28.79 -0.22
CA LEU A 58 6.05 27.47 -0.12
C LEU A 58 7.35 27.55 0.68
N LEU A 59 7.41 26.83 1.79
CA LEU A 59 8.62 26.65 2.60
C LEU A 59 9.06 25.19 2.52
N GLU A 60 10.27 24.97 2.04
CA GLU A 60 10.83 23.61 1.88
C GLU A 60 11.93 23.36 2.92
N LEU A 61 11.73 22.34 3.77
CA LEU A 61 12.75 21.84 4.68
C LEU A 61 13.53 20.72 3.94
N LYS A 62 14.68 21.07 3.37
CA LYS A 62 15.48 20.17 2.53
C LYS A 62 16.40 19.25 3.32
N GLU A 63 16.72 19.60 4.54
CA GLU A 63 17.63 18.86 5.40
C GLU A 63 16.88 18.10 6.49
N ARG A 64 17.30 16.89 6.75
CA ARG A 64 16.74 16.09 7.86
C ARG A 64 17.34 16.54 9.18
N THR A 65 16.51 16.73 10.20
CA THR A 65 16.96 16.98 11.57
C THR A 65 17.89 15.84 12.01
N GLY A 66 19.08 16.19 12.55
CA GLY A 66 20.06 15.20 13.02
C GLY A 66 20.94 14.54 11.94
N GLY A 67 20.96 15.07 10.70
CA GLY A 67 21.84 14.56 9.64
C GLY A 67 21.53 13.16 9.14
N GLY A 68 20.31 12.67 9.35
CA GLY A 68 19.87 11.33 8.93
C GLY A 68 19.90 11.15 7.41
N VAL A 69 20.50 10.03 6.95
CA VAL A 69 20.49 9.63 5.54
C VAL A 69 19.22 8.87 5.19
N LEU A 70 18.82 8.92 3.91
CA LEU A 70 17.70 8.10 3.42
C LEU A 70 18.05 6.61 3.48
N PRO A 71 17.06 5.76 3.81
CA PRO A 71 17.29 4.32 3.80
C PRO A 71 17.58 3.81 2.38
N ARG A 72 18.41 2.77 2.28
CA ARG A 72 18.64 2.09 1.02
C ARG A 72 17.39 1.30 0.64
N MET A 73 16.87 1.54 -0.56
CA MET A 73 15.73 0.79 -1.11
C MET A 73 16.22 -0.35 -2.00
N LEU A 74 15.73 -1.56 -1.74
CA LEU A 74 15.97 -2.75 -2.55
C LEU A 74 14.64 -3.26 -3.11
N VAL A 75 14.59 -3.50 -4.41
CA VAL A 75 13.42 -4.07 -5.08
C VAL A 75 13.72 -5.51 -5.48
N THR A 76 12.86 -6.43 -5.03
CA THR A 76 12.99 -7.87 -5.34
C THR A 76 11.95 -8.27 -6.38
N ASP A 77 12.40 -8.84 -7.51
CA ASP A 77 11.51 -9.44 -8.50
C ASP A 77 11.07 -10.84 -8.06
N MET A 78 9.86 -10.95 -7.55
CA MET A 78 9.30 -12.21 -7.06
C MET A 78 9.07 -13.26 -8.16
N ARG A 79 9.15 -12.91 -9.45
CA ARG A 79 9.11 -13.87 -10.56
C ARG A 79 10.44 -14.62 -10.67
N LYS A 80 11.55 -13.90 -10.49
CA LYS A 80 12.90 -14.50 -10.44
C LYS A 80 13.03 -15.40 -9.22
N GLU A 81 12.58 -14.94 -8.05
CA GLU A 81 12.54 -15.74 -6.82
C GLU A 81 11.80 -17.06 -7.04
N LEU A 82 10.64 -17.04 -7.72
CA LEU A 82 9.89 -18.25 -8.03
C LEU A 82 10.64 -19.18 -9.01
N ALA A 83 11.24 -18.62 -10.06
CA ALA A 83 12.02 -19.39 -11.05
C ALA A 83 13.20 -20.11 -10.41
N GLU A 84 13.78 -19.51 -9.40
CA GLU A 84 14.89 -20.05 -8.60
C GLU A 84 14.42 -20.92 -7.41
N GLY A 85 13.10 -21.24 -7.32
CA GLY A 85 12.53 -22.15 -6.35
C GLY A 85 11.97 -21.51 -5.08
N ASN A 86 12.09 -20.20 -4.87
CA ASN A 86 11.48 -19.54 -3.72
C ASN A 86 9.97 -19.34 -3.94
N ARG A 87 9.17 -20.12 -3.20
CA ARG A 87 7.70 -20.06 -3.23
C ARG A 87 7.09 -19.19 -2.13
N SER A 88 7.92 -18.66 -1.24
CA SER A 88 7.51 -17.78 -0.15
C SER A 88 6.98 -16.43 -0.65
N ALA A 89 6.18 -15.75 0.18
CA ALA A 89 5.86 -14.34 -0.01
C ALA A 89 7.07 -13.43 0.29
N PHE A 90 8.05 -13.95 1.02
CA PHE A 90 9.27 -13.26 1.39
C PHE A 90 10.38 -13.56 0.38
N GLY A 91 10.92 -12.55 -0.30
CA GLY A 91 12.12 -12.68 -1.12
C GLY A 91 13.33 -13.04 -0.28
N ARG A 92 14.30 -13.76 -0.85
CA ARG A 92 15.50 -14.24 -0.10
C ARG A 92 16.30 -13.08 0.51
N ALA A 93 16.40 -11.96 -0.20
CA ALA A 93 17.07 -10.77 0.34
C ALA A 93 16.36 -10.25 1.59
N LEU A 94 15.01 -10.18 1.58
CA LEU A 94 14.23 -9.78 2.75
C LEU A 94 14.40 -10.78 3.91
N GLN A 95 14.36 -12.09 3.61
CA GLN A 95 14.58 -13.12 4.64
C GLN A 95 15.96 -13.00 5.29
N ALA A 96 17.00 -12.73 4.51
CA ALA A 96 18.36 -12.53 5.02
C ALA A 96 18.46 -11.31 5.93
N GLU A 97 17.85 -10.18 5.53
CA GLU A 97 17.87 -8.97 6.35
C GLU A 97 17.05 -9.13 7.65
N ILE A 98 15.92 -9.83 7.62
CA ILE A 98 15.15 -10.13 8.84
C ILE A 98 15.99 -10.96 9.81
N ARG A 99 16.67 -12.03 9.34
CA ARG A 99 17.55 -12.83 10.19
C ARG A 99 18.67 -11.99 10.80
N ARG A 100 19.32 -11.16 9.98
CA ARG A 100 20.39 -10.27 10.46
C ARG A 100 19.90 -9.31 11.54
N ASN A 101 18.68 -8.77 11.39
CA ASN A 101 18.09 -7.89 12.39
C ASN A 101 17.77 -8.65 13.69
N LEU A 102 17.25 -9.88 13.57
CA LEU A 102 17.00 -10.74 14.75
C LEU A 102 18.29 -11.06 15.51
N GLU A 103 19.37 -11.42 14.81
CA GLU A 103 20.69 -11.68 15.40
C GLU A 103 21.25 -10.47 16.15
N LYS A 104 20.93 -9.25 15.68
CA LYS A 104 21.36 -8.00 16.32
C LYS A 104 20.39 -7.49 17.40
N GLY A 105 19.24 -8.14 17.57
CA GLY A 105 18.17 -7.64 18.45
C GLY A 105 17.47 -6.40 17.90
N GLU A 106 17.56 -6.15 16.61
CA GLU A 106 16.91 -5.04 15.91
C GLU A 106 15.47 -5.41 15.50
N GLN A 107 14.65 -4.40 15.22
CA GLN A 107 13.26 -4.57 14.82
C GLN A 107 13.10 -4.55 13.30
N THR A 108 12.11 -5.29 12.80
CA THR A 108 11.70 -5.27 11.40
C THR A 108 10.22 -4.91 11.30
N MET A 109 9.88 -3.92 10.49
CA MET A 109 8.50 -3.56 10.20
C MET A 109 8.13 -4.06 8.80
N LEU A 110 7.11 -4.93 8.73
CA LEU A 110 6.54 -5.42 7.48
C LEU A 110 5.28 -4.61 7.17
N PHE A 111 5.34 -3.79 6.14
CA PHE A 111 4.21 -2.98 5.70
C PHE A 111 3.49 -3.61 4.52
N LEU A 112 2.22 -3.90 4.71
CA LEU A 112 1.33 -4.42 3.68
C LEU A 112 0.39 -3.31 3.25
N ASN A 113 0.69 -2.65 2.13
CA ASN A 113 -0.16 -1.60 1.58
C ASN A 113 -1.43 -2.17 0.93
N ARG A 114 -2.22 -2.93 1.73
CA ARG A 114 -3.43 -3.51 1.20
C ARG A 114 -4.54 -3.56 2.23
N ARG A 115 -5.46 -2.60 2.12
CA ARG A 115 -6.75 -2.66 2.81
C ARG A 115 -7.70 -3.56 1.99
N GLY A 116 -8.38 -4.49 2.67
CA GLY A 116 -9.53 -5.22 2.16
C GLY A 116 -9.26 -6.51 1.39
N TYR A 117 -10.31 -7.31 1.29
CA TYR A 117 -10.39 -8.63 0.66
C TYR A 117 -10.30 -8.63 -0.87
N ALA A 118 -9.92 -7.54 -1.52
CA ALA A 118 -9.82 -7.51 -2.97
C ALA A 118 -8.66 -8.40 -3.45
N THR A 119 -8.95 -9.66 -3.59
CA THR A 119 -8.04 -10.70 -4.06
C THR A 119 -7.97 -10.67 -5.57
N PHE A 120 -7.05 -9.89 -6.14
CA PHE A 120 -6.80 -10.06 -7.57
C PHE A 120 -6.03 -11.35 -7.82
N VAL A 121 -6.24 -11.92 -8.98
CA VAL A 121 -5.59 -13.15 -9.41
C VAL A 121 -4.49 -12.81 -10.40
N SER A 122 -3.28 -13.28 -10.13
CA SER A 122 -2.17 -13.10 -11.05
C SER A 122 -1.30 -14.36 -11.16
N CYS A 123 -0.61 -14.45 -12.28
CA CYS A 123 0.39 -15.47 -12.52
C CYS A 123 1.73 -15.04 -11.92
N ARG A 124 2.28 -15.83 -10.99
CA ARG A 124 3.61 -15.56 -10.42
C ARG A 124 4.75 -15.72 -11.41
N SER A 125 4.56 -16.52 -12.46
CA SER A 125 5.63 -16.77 -13.45
C SER A 125 5.82 -15.61 -14.41
N CYS A 126 4.73 -15.04 -14.95
CA CYS A 126 4.82 -13.96 -15.95
C CYS A 126 4.27 -12.61 -15.48
N GLY A 127 3.65 -12.55 -14.30
CA GLY A 127 3.04 -11.32 -13.79
C GLY A 127 1.66 -10.99 -14.37
N HIS A 128 1.12 -11.81 -15.31
CA HIS A 128 -0.19 -11.56 -15.90
C HIS A 128 -1.28 -11.48 -14.83
N VAL A 129 -2.06 -10.42 -14.84
CA VAL A 129 -3.21 -10.19 -13.94
C VAL A 129 -4.50 -10.52 -14.68
N MET A 130 -5.38 -11.30 -14.04
CA MET A 130 -6.68 -11.64 -14.61
C MET A 130 -7.59 -10.43 -14.61
N LYS A 131 -8.00 -9.99 -15.80
CA LYS A 131 -8.84 -8.81 -16.01
C LYS A 131 -10.17 -9.18 -16.62
N CYS A 132 -11.19 -8.37 -16.32
CA CYS A 132 -12.49 -8.46 -16.97
C CYS A 132 -12.35 -8.02 -18.44
N PRO A 133 -12.77 -8.83 -19.42
CA PRO A 133 -12.64 -8.47 -20.83
C PRO A 133 -13.56 -7.30 -21.26
N GLU A 134 -14.61 -7.02 -20.50
CA GLU A 134 -15.54 -5.92 -20.80
C GLU A 134 -15.07 -4.57 -20.23
N CYS A 135 -14.41 -4.61 -19.06
CA CYS A 135 -14.09 -3.38 -18.31
C CYS A 135 -12.60 -3.12 -18.21
N ASP A 136 -11.74 -4.07 -18.61
CA ASP A 136 -10.28 -4.10 -18.38
C ASP A 136 -9.87 -3.94 -16.90
N LEU A 137 -10.83 -4.03 -15.98
CA LEU A 137 -10.60 -3.98 -14.54
C LEU A 137 -10.20 -5.35 -14.00
N THR A 138 -9.38 -5.36 -12.98
CA THR A 138 -8.92 -6.58 -12.31
C THR A 138 -10.09 -7.34 -11.71
N TYR A 139 -10.16 -8.64 -11.96
CA TYR A 139 -11.10 -9.51 -11.27
C TYR A 139 -10.76 -9.64 -9.79
N THR A 140 -11.81 -9.71 -8.96
CA THR A 140 -11.72 -10.10 -7.56
C THR A 140 -12.05 -11.58 -7.41
N TYR A 141 -11.24 -12.32 -6.66
CA TYR A 141 -11.50 -13.72 -6.35
C TYR A 141 -12.37 -13.84 -5.10
N HIS A 142 -13.47 -14.57 -5.22
CA HIS A 142 -14.36 -14.90 -4.12
C HIS A 142 -14.12 -16.35 -3.67
N ALA A 143 -13.48 -16.51 -2.52
CA ALA A 143 -13.05 -17.82 -2.03
C ALA A 143 -14.22 -18.77 -1.75
N LYS A 144 -15.36 -18.28 -1.23
CA LYS A 144 -16.56 -19.09 -0.95
C LYS A 144 -17.19 -19.67 -2.22
N GLU A 145 -17.10 -18.93 -3.31
CA GLU A 145 -17.72 -19.29 -4.60
C GLU A 145 -16.72 -19.92 -5.57
N HIS A 146 -15.42 -19.92 -5.22
CA HIS A 146 -14.32 -20.34 -6.08
C HIS A 146 -14.34 -19.67 -7.47
N ALA A 147 -14.79 -18.43 -7.55
CA ALA A 147 -15.02 -17.71 -8.79
C ALA A 147 -14.39 -16.32 -8.79
N LEU A 148 -14.13 -15.84 -9.98
CA LEU A 148 -13.72 -14.45 -10.26
C LEU A 148 -14.96 -13.60 -10.49
N ALA A 149 -15.03 -12.39 -9.92
CA ALA A 149 -16.10 -11.43 -10.18
C ALA A 149 -15.52 -10.05 -10.49
N CYS A 150 -16.11 -9.39 -11.48
CA CYS A 150 -15.88 -7.99 -11.75
C CYS A 150 -16.88 -7.16 -10.94
N HIS A 151 -16.39 -6.35 -10.00
CA HIS A 151 -17.26 -5.51 -9.17
C HIS A 151 -17.86 -4.30 -9.89
N TYR A 152 -17.47 -4.08 -11.15
CA TYR A 152 -18.01 -2.99 -11.96
C TYR A 152 -19.22 -3.44 -12.81
N CYS A 153 -19.06 -4.51 -13.62
CA CYS A 153 -20.12 -4.99 -14.49
C CYS A 153 -20.83 -6.26 -14.00
N GLY A 154 -20.40 -6.84 -12.87
CA GLY A 154 -20.96 -8.06 -12.30
C GLY A 154 -20.54 -9.35 -13.02
N ARG A 155 -19.76 -9.28 -14.12
CA ARG A 155 -19.32 -10.47 -14.86
C ARG A 155 -18.56 -11.42 -13.96
N ARG A 156 -18.90 -12.71 -14.07
CA ARG A 156 -18.25 -13.81 -13.36
C ARG A 156 -17.48 -14.69 -14.32
N ALA A 157 -16.39 -15.26 -13.85
CA ALA A 157 -15.58 -16.22 -14.59
C ALA A 157 -15.01 -17.28 -13.64
N PRO A 158 -14.78 -18.51 -14.09
CA PRO A 158 -14.10 -19.51 -13.29
C PRO A 158 -12.62 -19.12 -13.08
N LEU A 159 -12.06 -19.57 -11.95
CA LEU A 159 -10.62 -19.43 -11.73
C LEU A 159 -9.86 -20.34 -12.74
N PRO A 160 -9.00 -19.79 -13.59
CA PRO A 160 -8.26 -20.60 -14.55
C PRO A 160 -7.25 -21.52 -13.84
N LYS A 161 -7.15 -22.76 -14.29
CA LYS A 161 -6.19 -23.74 -13.75
C LYS A 161 -4.76 -23.45 -14.19
N VAL A 162 -4.60 -22.82 -15.33
CA VAL A 162 -3.32 -22.44 -15.92
C VAL A 162 -3.39 -21.00 -16.43
N CYS A 163 -2.25 -20.33 -16.44
CA CYS A 163 -2.17 -18.95 -16.94
C CYS A 163 -2.49 -18.91 -18.45
N PRO A 164 -3.43 -18.05 -18.89
CA PRO A 164 -3.79 -17.95 -20.30
C PRO A 164 -2.66 -17.39 -21.18
N VAL A 165 -1.66 -16.73 -20.58
CA VAL A 165 -0.54 -16.12 -21.30
C VAL A 165 0.68 -17.05 -21.40
N CYS A 166 1.08 -17.70 -20.29
CA CYS A 166 2.32 -18.49 -20.25
C CYS A 166 2.12 -19.96 -19.91
N GLY A 167 0.87 -20.46 -19.75
CA GLY A 167 0.56 -21.86 -19.44
C GLY A 167 0.96 -22.32 -18.03
N SER A 168 1.56 -21.46 -17.22
CA SER A 168 2.04 -21.80 -15.89
C SER A 168 0.87 -22.13 -14.94
N LYS A 169 1.08 -23.14 -14.09
CA LYS A 169 0.16 -23.50 -12.99
C LYS A 169 0.29 -22.58 -11.76
N TYR A 170 1.26 -21.68 -11.73
CA TYR A 170 1.50 -20.79 -10.59
C TYR A 170 0.59 -19.56 -10.61
N ILE A 171 -0.72 -19.81 -10.69
CA ILE A 171 -1.73 -18.78 -10.50
C ILE A 171 -1.97 -18.64 -9.00
N ARG A 172 -1.88 -17.41 -8.51
CA ARG A 172 -2.22 -17.10 -7.12
C ARG A 172 -3.23 -15.97 -7.06
N TYR A 173 -4.19 -16.13 -6.21
CA TYR A 173 -5.00 -15.03 -5.70
C TYR A 173 -4.22 -14.39 -4.56
N PHE A 174 -3.91 -13.12 -4.73
CA PHE A 174 -3.30 -12.33 -3.68
C PHE A 174 -4.39 -11.81 -2.74
N GLY A 175 -4.73 -12.61 -1.76
CA GLY A 175 -5.48 -12.29 -0.58
C GLY A 175 -4.68 -12.74 0.63
N THR A 176 -3.42 -12.37 0.67
CA THR A 176 -2.63 -12.51 1.89
C THR A 176 -2.99 -11.33 2.77
N GLY A 177 -4.02 -11.51 3.62
CA GLY A 177 -4.22 -10.63 4.75
C GLY A 177 -2.98 -10.66 5.66
N THR A 178 -2.87 -9.68 6.53
CA THR A 178 -1.82 -9.58 7.55
C THR A 178 -1.64 -10.89 8.31
N GLN A 179 -2.73 -11.61 8.60
CA GLN A 179 -2.73 -12.91 9.26
C GLN A 179 -1.88 -13.98 8.52
N LYS A 180 -1.99 -14.07 7.21
CA LYS A 180 -1.22 -15.08 6.46
C LYS A 180 0.27 -14.75 6.39
N ILE A 181 0.60 -13.45 6.34
CA ILE A 181 1.99 -13.00 6.44
C ILE A 181 2.55 -13.28 7.83
N GLU A 182 1.78 -13.06 8.88
CA GLU A 182 2.13 -13.43 10.27
C GLU A 182 2.41 -14.93 10.39
N GLU A 183 1.50 -15.79 9.88
CA GLU A 183 1.68 -17.25 9.90
C GLU A 183 2.94 -17.69 9.12
N GLU A 184 3.19 -17.09 7.95
CA GLU A 184 4.36 -17.42 7.13
C GLU A 184 5.64 -16.91 7.79
N ALA A 185 5.63 -15.72 8.37
CA ALA A 185 6.74 -15.16 9.14
C ALA A 185 7.07 -16.04 10.36
N GLY A 186 6.06 -16.50 11.10
CA GLY A 186 6.27 -17.41 12.23
C GLY A 186 6.88 -18.77 11.85
N LYS A 187 6.60 -19.26 10.65
CA LYS A 187 7.23 -20.48 10.11
C LYS A 187 8.69 -20.26 9.68
N LEU A 188 8.99 -19.08 9.12
CA LEU A 188 10.33 -18.75 8.63
C LEU A 188 11.29 -18.28 9.72
N PHE A 189 10.74 -17.69 10.79
CA PHE A 189 11.47 -17.07 11.88
C PHE A 189 10.80 -17.44 13.22
N PRO A 190 10.89 -18.70 13.65
CA PRO A 190 10.22 -19.19 14.86
C PRO A 190 10.71 -18.51 16.13
N GLU A 191 11.92 -17.94 16.13
CA GLU A 191 12.52 -17.17 17.22
C GLU A 191 11.99 -15.73 17.32
N ALA A 192 11.30 -15.23 16.29
CA ALA A 192 10.84 -13.86 16.26
C ALA A 192 9.56 -13.67 17.09
N ARG A 193 9.50 -12.58 17.85
CA ARG A 193 8.24 -12.10 18.43
C ARG A 193 7.49 -11.27 17.40
N ILE A 194 6.38 -11.77 16.90
CA ILE A 194 5.60 -11.12 15.85
C ILE A 194 4.40 -10.43 16.48
N LEU A 195 4.22 -9.15 16.15
CA LEU A 195 3.04 -8.37 16.51
C LEU A 195 2.33 -7.94 15.23
N ARG A 196 1.06 -8.31 15.10
CA ARG A 196 0.20 -7.85 14.02
C ARG A 196 -0.54 -6.58 14.45
N MET A 197 -0.56 -5.59 13.56
CA MET A 197 -1.33 -4.35 13.73
C MET A 197 -2.21 -4.17 12.49
N ASP A 198 -3.50 -4.31 12.66
CA ASP A 198 -4.52 -4.03 11.65
C ASP A 198 -5.77 -3.42 12.31
N LEU A 199 -6.78 -3.09 11.50
CA LEU A 199 -8.00 -2.44 12.01
C LEU A 199 -8.87 -3.37 12.87
N ASP A 200 -8.58 -4.68 12.87
CA ASP A 200 -9.37 -5.69 13.56
C ASP A 200 -8.68 -6.18 14.87
N THR A 201 -7.52 -5.60 15.22
CA THR A 201 -6.76 -5.91 16.44
C THR A 201 -6.77 -4.79 17.47
#